data_4663c70214756e29693087445c3112eb
#
_entry.id   4663c70214756e29693087445c3112eb
#
_cell.length_a   1.000
_cell.length_b   1.000
_cell.length_c   1.000
_cell.angle_alpha   90.00
_cell.angle_beta   90.00
_cell.angle_gamma   90.00
#
_symmetry.space_group_name_H-M   'P 1'
#
loop_
_entity.id
_entity.type
_entity.pdbx_description
1 polymer ?
#
loop_
_entity_poly.entity_id
_entity_poly.type
_entity_poly.pdbx_seq_one_letter_code
_entity_poly.pdbx_strand_id
1 'polypeptide(L)'
;MLTNLRLKMVLMITYLSHWDWILYKSRKDLVKYIKSEEIHAMCPNGIHREEIESIYKGVSSWEINRNKILDIKAILSLRSHLKNVDSKFHCFTLKTGILFCLANLFLKNKNKAVLSITGLGFLFSRSSKAKLLRYLLKPFISYLFNNAINVIIFQNTSDKDIFLNFSNFTNTTEVIPSSGIESANFKIKDLPSSNPAKKKVILVSRLLYDKGIMDYLSIVNKVNMVNIEFYLAGERDEGNPQNISDKDMEIVLNEEKLNYLGKIDIETQLSEFDISLVMSSHEWFSRILLESLYVGLYCIAYKIQGTEVMREFNNLELIELNQIDKFVDSIEKYNEIIDNSKNRQLIDEFFTSKVVASQFEKIYKELDVSN
;
A
#
# COMPACT_ATOMS: atom_id res chain seq x y z
N MET A 1 -17.52 -50.59 6.14
CA MET A 1 -16.81 -49.53 5.43
C MET A 1 -17.44 -48.20 5.82
N LEU A 2 -16.95 -47.57 6.88
CA LEU A 2 -17.35 -46.22 7.30
C LEU A 2 -16.33 -45.26 6.67
N THR A 3 -16.71 -44.65 5.56
CA THR A 3 -15.96 -43.62 4.89
C THR A 3 -15.92 -42.38 5.79
N ASN A 4 -14.74 -42.10 6.35
CA ASN A 4 -14.39 -40.87 7.04
C ASN A 4 -14.54 -39.68 6.08
N LEU A 5 -15.73 -39.13 5.99
CA LEU A 5 -15.94 -37.75 5.54
C LEU A 5 -15.46 -36.84 6.68
N ARG A 6 -14.13 -36.60 6.78
CA ARG A 6 -13.64 -35.39 7.43
C ARG A 6 -14.20 -34.23 6.62
N LEU A 7 -15.32 -33.67 7.09
CA LEU A 7 -15.71 -32.30 6.72
C LEU A 7 -14.44 -31.44 6.95
N LYS A 8 -13.83 -30.97 5.86
CA LYS A 8 -12.80 -29.94 5.93
C LYS A 8 -13.49 -28.77 6.63
N MET A 9 -13.23 -28.57 7.91
CA MET A 9 -13.59 -27.33 8.56
C MET A 9 -12.92 -26.22 7.75
N VAL A 10 -13.72 -25.44 7.06
CA VAL A 10 -13.24 -24.23 6.38
C VAL A 10 -12.83 -23.29 7.50
N LEU A 11 -11.55 -23.02 7.59
CA LEU A 11 -11.02 -22.13 8.61
C LEU A 11 -11.35 -20.68 8.20
N MET A 12 -11.77 -19.91 9.18
CA MET A 12 -12.15 -18.51 8.97
C MET A 12 -10.99 -17.58 9.33
N ILE A 13 -10.69 -16.66 8.43
CA ILE A 13 -9.72 -15.58 8.68
C ILE A 13 -10.43 -14.24 8.64
N THR A 14 -10.27 -13.46 9.69
CA THR A 14 -10.79 -12.09 9.75
C THR A 14 -9.72 -11.07 9.40
N TYR A 15 -9.91 -10.38 8.28
CA TYR A 15 -9.12 -9.23 7.89
C TYR A 15 -9.52 -8.01 8.71
N LEU A 16 -8.66 -7.60 9.62
CA LEU A 16 -8.90 -6.49 10.55
C LEU A 16 -8.18 -5.22 10.07
N SER A 17 -8.92 -4.14 9.92
CA SER A 17 -8.37 -2.83 9.56
C SER A 17 -9.03 -1.69 10.33
N HIS A 18 -8.25 -0.62 10.59
CA HIS A 18 -8.75 0.62 11.19
C HIS A 18 -9.35 1.59 10.15
N TRP A 19 -9.37 1.21 8.89
CA TRP A 19 -9.91 1.98 7.77
C TRP A 19 -10.46 1.05 6.69
N ASP A 20 -11.71 1.22 6.29
CA ASP A 20 -12.42 0.46 5.26
C ASP A 20 -11.70 0.49 3.90
N TRP A 21 -11.17 1.66 3.53
CA TRP A 21 -10.40 1.85 2.29
C TRP A 21 -9.26 0.84 2.09
N ILE A 22 -8.58 0.44 3.18
CA ILE A 22 -7.48 -0.53 3.10
C ILE A 22 -7.99 -1.89 2.61
N LEU A 23 -9.12 -2.34 3.12
CA LEU A 23 -9.71 -3.62 2.73
C LEU A 23 -10.28 -3.55 1.31
N TYR A 24 -10.93 -2.46 0.97
CA TYR A 24 -11.48 -2.24 -0.36
C TYR A 24 -10.40 -2.06 -1.42
N LYS A 25 -9.48 -1.10 -1.25
CA LYS A 25 -8.54 -0.73 -2.33
C LYS A 25 -7.33 -1.66 -2.42
N SER A 26 -6.81 -2.13 -1.27
CA SER A 26 -5.53 -2.83 -1.25
C SER A 26 -5.64 -4.34 -1.02
N ARG A 27 -6.81 -4.86 -0.64
CA ARG A 27 -6.96 -6.27 -0.28
C ARG A 27 -8.06 -6.99 -1.06
N LYS A 28 -8.95 -6.28 -1.76
CA LYS A 28 -10.06 -6.87 -2.51
C LYS A 28 -9.61 -7.96 -3.49
N ASP A 29 -8.51 -7.72 -4.21
CA ASP A 29 -8.04 -8.62 -5.24
C ASP A 29 -7.40 -9.89 -4.66
N LEU A 30 -6.81 -9.82 -3.46
CA LEU A 30 -6.25 -10.97 -2.77
C LEU A 30 -7.32 -11.99 -2.39
N VAL A 31 -8.49 -11.52 -1.95
CA VAL A 31 -9.60 -12.37 -1.50
C VAL A 31 -10.07 -13.31 -2.61
N LYS A 32 -10.01 -12.89 -3.87
CA LYS A 32 -10.39 -13.72 -5.04
C LYS A 32 -9.54 -14.99 -5.17
N TYR A 33 -8.29 -14.93 -4.74
CA TYR A 33 -7.29 -16.01 -4.93
C TYR A 33 -7.06 -16.85 -3.69
N ILE A 34 -7.48 -16.41 -2.50
CA ILE A 34 -7.39 -17.20 -1.27
C ILE A 34 -8.56 -18.18 -1.26
N LYS A 35 -8.26 -19.47 -1.42
CA LYS A 35 -9.27 -20.54 -1.54
C LYS A 35 -9.30 -21.48 -0.34
N SER A 36 -8.26 -21.49 0.47
CA SER A 36 -8.14 -22.38 1.62
C SER A 36 -8.98 -21.97 2.80
N GLU A 37 -9.41 -20.69 2.85
CA GLU A 37 -10.04 -20.05 3.99
C GLU A 37 -11.25 -19.20 3.55
N GLU A 38 -12.23 -19.04 4.43
CA GLU A 38 -13.24 -18.00 4.28
C GLU A 38 -12.73 -16.68 4.85
N ILE A 39 -12.70 -15.64 4.01
CA ILE A 39 -12.19 -14.32 4.42
C ILE A 39 -13.35 -13.42 4.82
N HIS A 40 -13.33 -13.00 6.10
CA HIS A 40 -14.24 -12.02 6.66
C HIS A 40 -13.55 -10.67 6.79
N ALA A 41 -14.31 -9.58 6.72
CA ALA A 41 -13.82 -8.23 6.95
C ALA A 41 -14.28 -7.69 8.30
N MET A 42 -13.38 -7.03 9.03
CA MET A 42 -13.70 -6.26 10.22
C MET A 42 -13.05 -4.88 10.13
N CYS A 43 -13.86 -3.86 9.86
CA CYS A 43 -13.41 -2.47 9.70
C CYS A 43 -14.50 -1.50 10.17
N PRO A 44 -14.17 -0.21 10.40
CA PRO A 44 -15.19 0.80 10.66
C PRO A 44 -16.14 0.94 9.47
N ASN A 45 -17.37 1.38 9.73
CA ASN A 45 -18.29 1.76 8.67
C ASN A 45 -17.75 3.00 7.95
N GLY A 46 -17.64 2.90 6.64
CA GLY A 46 -17.15 3.96 5.76
C GLY A 46 -17.88 3.96 4.43
N ILE A 47 -17.40 4.76 3.50
CA ILE A 47 -18.03 4.95 2.18
C ILE A 47 -17.94 3.71 1.27
N HIS A 48 -17.07 2.76 1.60
CA HIS A 48 -16.86 1.52 0.80
C HIS A 48 -17.56 0.29 1.43
N ARG A 49 -18.58 0.51 2.26
CA ARG A 49 -19.24 -0.58 2.97
C ARG A 49 -19.90 -1.59 2.04
N GLU A 50 -20.65 -1.12 1.04
CA GLU A 50 -21.37 -1.96 0.10
C GLU A 50 -20.42 -2.81 -0.75
N GLU A 51 -19.33 -2.21 -1.24
CA GLU A 51 -18.32 -2.93 -2.02
C GLU A 51 -17.62 -4.00 -1.18
N ILE A 52 -17.31 -3.70 0.09
CA ILE A 52 -16.70 -4.67 1.01
C ILE A 52 -17.66 -5.84 1.25
N GLU A 53 -18.95 -5.59 1.45
CA GLU A 53 -19.95 -6.64 1.61
C GLU A 53 -20.10 -7.53 0.36
N SER A 54 -19.84 -7.00 -0.82
CA SER A 54 -19.85 -7.79 -2.06
C SER A 54 -18.61 -8.68 -2.25
N ILE A 55 -17.48 -8.35 -1.58
CA ILE A 55 -16.18 -9.02 -1.76
C ILE A 55 -15.94 -10.08 -0.68
N TYR A 56 -16.26 -9.76 0.57
CA TYR A 56 -15.95 -10.59 1.72
C TYR A 56 -17.12 -11.47 2.12
N LYS A 57 -16.84 -12.67 2.62
CA LYS A 57 -17.87 -13.65 2.99
C LYS A 57 -18.76 -13.19 4.15
N GLY A 58 -18.22 -12.36 5.03
CA GLY A 58 -18.94 -11.72 6.13
C GLY A 58 -18.25 -10.43 6.51
N VAL A 59 -19.04 -9.45 6.97
CA VAL A 59 -18.51 -8.13 7.32
C VAL A 59 -19.04 -7.70 8.67
N SER A 60 -18.14 -7.37 9.58
CA SER A 60 -18.45 -6.78 10.88
C SER A 60 -17.81 -5.39 11.00
N SER A 61 -18.41 -4.55 11.83
CA SER A 61 -17.89 -3.21 12.07
C SER A 61 -17.49 -3.01 13.53
N TRP A 62 -16.49 -2.17 13.74
CA TRP A 62 -16.04 -1.73 15.05
C TRP A 62 -15.81 -0.22 15.06
N GLU A 63 -15.98 0.39 16.23
CA GLU A 63 -15.85 1.83 16.36
C GLU A 63 -14.41 2.25 16.57
N ILE A 64 -13.94 3.21 15.78
CA ILE A 64 -12.61 3.79 15.91
C ILE A 64 -12.56 5.23 15.41
N ASN A 65 -11.88 6.10 16.13
CA ASN A 65 -11.47 7.40 15.64
C ASN A 65 -10.08 7.32 15.00
N ARG A 66 -10.03 7.46 13.67
CA ARG A 66 -8.79 7.35 12.88
C ARG A 66 -7.71 8.35 13.28
N ASN A 67 -8.11 9.54 13.76
CA ASN A 67 -7.18 10.64 14.09
C ASN A 67 -6.54 10.47 15.47
N LYS A 68 -7.06 9.60 16.33
CA LYS A 68 -6.45 9.32 17.63
C LYS A 68 -5.34 8.29 17.50
N ILE A 69 -4.20 8.55 18.11
CA ILE A 69 -3.08 7.59 18.19
C ILE A 69 -3.51 6.36 19.01
N LEU A 70 -4.12 6.58 20.16
CA LEU A 70 -4.70 5.55 21.03
C LEU A 70 -6.17 5.89 21.29
N ASP A 71 -7.05 4.95 21.00
CA ASP A 71 -8.50 5.10 21.19
C ASP A 71 -9.02 3.99 22.12
N ILE A 72 -9.31 4.34 23.38
CA ILE A 72 -9.78 3.39 24.39
C ILE A 72 -11.16 2.81 24.00
N LYS A 73 -12.03 3.62 23.38
CA LYS A 73 -13.34 3.12 22.92
C LYS A 73 -13.16 2.07 21.82
N ALA A 74 -12.22 2.30 20.92
CA ALA A 74 -11.86 1.35 19.86
C ALA A 74 -11.33 0.02 20.45
N ILE A 75 -10.49 0.09 21.48
CA ILE A 75 -9.98 -1.13 22.18
C ILE A 75 -11.13 -1.91 22.80
N LEU A 76 -12.06 -1.23 23.47
CA LEU A 76 -13.22 -1.89 24.12
C LEU A 76 -14.19 -2.48 23.08
N SER A 77 -14.47 -1.74 21.99
CA SER A 77 -15.28 -2.22 20.88
C SER A 77 -14.66 -3.47 20.26
N LEU A 78 -13.37 -3.41 19.90
CA LEU A 78 -12.66 -4.56 19.32
C LEU A 78 -12.63 -5.75 20.29
N ARG A 79 -12.39 -5.50 21.58
CA ARG A 79 -12.39 -6.54 22.59
C ARG A 79 -13.72 -7.30 22.70
N SER A 80 -14.87 -6.61 22.54
CA SER A 80 -16.19 -7.25 22.55
C SER A 80 -16.36 -8.24 21.39
N HIS A 81 -15.81 -7.90 20.21
CA HIS A 81 -15.81 -8.79 19.05
C HIS A 81 -14.87 -9.99 19.25
N LEU A 82 -13.63 -9.74 19.72
CA LEU A 82 -12.63 -10.79 19.92
C LEU A 82 -13.05 -11.88 20.92
N LYS A 83 -13.95 -11.57 21.85
CA LYS A 83 -14.48 -12.56 22.81
C LYS A 83 -15.37 -13.63 22.20
N ASN A 84 -16.04 -13.28 21.09
CA ASN A 84 -17.17 -14.04 20.54
C ASN A 84 -16.85 -14.65 19.17
N VAL A 85 -15.62 -14.46 18.66
CA VAL A 85 -15.24 -14.91 17.32
C VAL A 85 -14.14 -15.95 17.46
N ASP A 86 -14.41 -17.15 16.95
CA ASP A 86 -13.40 -18.19 16.73
C ASP A 86 -12.85 -18.03 15.31
N SER A 87 -11.82 -17.21 15.17
CA SER A 87 -11.21 -16.86 13.89
C SER A 87 -9.74 -16.54 14.09
N LYS A 88 -8.95 -16.80 13.06
CA LYS A 88 -7.62 -16.21 12.93
C LYS A 88 -7.75 -14.77 12.45
N PHE A 89 -6.88 -13.92 12.89
CA PHE A 89 -6.90 -12.52 12.51
C PHE A 89 -5.70 -12.18 11.63
N HIS A 90 -5.95 -11.40 10.59
CA HIS A 90 -4.89 -10.73 9.84
C HIS A 90 -5.08 -9.21 9.97
N CYS A 91 -4.26 -8.60 10.79
CA CYS A 91 -4.27 -7.16 11.06
C CYS A 91 -3.49 -6.41 9.97
N PHE A 92 -4.08 -5.37 9.42
CA PHE A 92 -3.40 -4.50 8.45
C PHE A 92 -3.06 -3.15 9.09
N THR A 93 -1.80 -2.78 9.01
CA THR A 93 -1.10 -1.63 9.59
C THR A 93 -0.67 -1.80 11.05
N LEU A 94 0.43 -1.13 11.38
CA LEU A 94 0.98 -1.12 12.75
C LEU A 94 -0.05 -0.66 13.80
N LYS A 95 -0.86 0.36 13.46
CA LYS A 95 -1.93 0.86 14.35
C LYS A 95 -2.95 -0.22 14.68
N THR A 96 -3.42 -0.93 13.67
CA THR A 96 -4.39 -2.02 13.86
C THR A 96 -3.81 -3.14 14.72
N GLY A 97 -2.54 -3.51 14.49
CA GLY A 97 -1.83 -4.51 15.28
C GLY A 97 -1.73 -4.13 16.76
N ILE A 98 -1.37 -2.88 17.07
CA ILE A 98 -1.31 -2.38 18.46
C ILE A 98 -2.70 -2.45 19.12
N LEU A 99 -3.74 -1.98 18.45
CA LEU A 99 -5.11 -2.01 19.00
C LEU A 99 -5.61 -3.44 19.21
N PHE A 100 -5.31 -4.36 18.28
CA PHE A 100 -5.60 -5.78 18.41
C PHE A 100 -4.91 -6.36 19.65
N CYS A 101 -3.61 -6.15 19.82
CA CYS A 101 -2.86 -6.66 20.96
C CYS A 101 -3.42 -6.13 22.29
N LEU A 102 -3.76 -4.84 22.35
CA LEU A 102 -4.35 -4.24 23.55
C LEU A 102 -5.74 -4.80 23.86
N ALA A 103 -6.58 -4.99 22.86
CA ALA A 103 -7.90 -5.60 23.02
C ALA A 103 -7.82 -7.06 23.46
N ASN A 104 -6.79 -7.77 23.01
CA ASN A 104 -6.54 -9.19 23.27
C ASN A 104 -5.89 -9.47 24.65
N LEU A 105 -5.25 -8.47 25.26
CA LEU A 105 -4.32 -8.62 26.39
C LEU A 105 -4.89 -9.39 27.58
N PHE A 106 -6.16 -9.17 27.93
CA PHE A 106 -6.81 -9.78 29.09
C PHE A 106 -7.93 -10.75 28.73
N LEU A 107 -7.91 -11.31 27.52
CA LEU A 107 -8.84 -12.38 27.15
C LEU A 107 -8.36 -13.71 27.73
N LYS A 108 -9.30 -14.57 28.15
CA LYS A 108 -8.98 -15.93 28.62
C LYS A 108 -8.38 -16.77 27.49
N ASN A 109 -9.06 -16.78 26.36
CA ASN A 109 -8.56 -17.37 25.12
C ASN A 109 -7.95 -16.26 24.28
N LYS A 110 -6.64 -16.23 24.19
CA LYS A 110 -5.93 -15.23 23.40
C LYS A 110 -6.02 -15.61 21.93
N ASN A 111 -6.54 -14.69 21.13
CA ASN A 111 -6.49 -14.83 19.68
C ASN A 111 -5.05 -14.59 19.19
N LYS A 112 -4.66 -15.32 18.18
CA LYS A 112 -3.38 -15.16 17.49
C LYS A 112 -3.59 -14.48 16.16
N ALA A 113 -2.61 -13.71 15.72
CA ALA A 113 -2.76 -12.94 14.49
C ALA A 113 -1.50 -12.90 13.62
N VAL A 114 -1.74 -12.71 12.32
CA VAL A 114 -0.76 -12.17 11.38
C VAL A 114 -0.88 -10.65 11.39
N LEU A 115 0.23 -9.95 11.28
CA LEU A 115 0.26 -8.49 11.17
C LEU A 115 1.02 -8.07 9.91
N SER A 116 0.32 -7.47 8.95
CA SER A 116 0.98 -6.79 7.82
C SER A 116 1.28 -5.35 8.18
N ILE A 117 2.56 -5.03 8.31
CA ILE A 117 3.05 -3.65 8.47
C ILE A 117 3.27 -3.06 7.08
N THR A 118 2.29 -2.28 6.63
CA THR A 118 2.32 -1.59 5.34
C THR A 118 3.01 -0.23 5.41
N GLY A 119 3.77 -0.01 6.47
CA GLY A 119 4.52 1.19 6.79
C GLY A 119 4.64 1.39 8.29
N LEU A 120 5.79 1.88 8.71
CA LEU A 120 6.10 2.09 10.14
C LEU A 120 5.42 3.33 10.73
N GLY A 121 4.92 4.23 9.87
CA GLY A 121 4.13 5.40 10.26
C GLY A 121 4.85 6.40 11.16
N PHE A 122 4.06 7.28 11.79
CA PHE A 122 4.59 8.36 12.64
C PHE A 122 5.54 7.88 13.74
N LEU A 123 5.27 6.71 14.33
CA LEU A 123 6.10 6.18 15.41
C LEU A 123 7.58 6.08 15.03
N PHE A 124 7.88 5.83 13.76
CA PHE A 124 9.26 5.71 13.26
C PHE A 124 9.77 6.95 12.53
N SER A 125 9.01 8.06 12.52
CA SER A 125 9.48 9.32 11.97
C SER A 125 10.73 9.85 12.70
N ARG A 126 11.43 10.79 12.04
CA ARG A 126 12.67 11.41 12.59
C ARG A 126 12.38 12.43 13.70
N SER A 127 11.13 12.74 14.02
CA SER A 127 10.77 13.75 15.01
C SER A 127 11.22 13.35 16.43
N SER A 128 11.59 14.35 17.23
CA SER A 128 12.00 14.13 18.64
C SER A 128 10.90 13.50 19.47
N LYS A 129 9.63 13.87 19.21
CA LYS A 129 8.45 13.27 19.84
C LYS A 129 8.34 11.78 19.54
N ALA A 130 8.53 11.38 18.28
CA ALA A 130 8.50 9.97 17.90
C ALA A 130 9.65 9.18 18.51
N LYS A 131 10.84 9.75 18.61
CA LYS A 131 12.00 9.12 19.28
C LYS A 131 11.73 8.83 20.75
N LEU A 132 11.21 9.82 21.49
CA LEU A 132 10.84 9.65 22.88
C LEU A 132 9.74 8.60 23.05
N LEU A 133 8.71 8.66 22.21
CA LEU A 133 7.60 7.70 22.25
C LEU A 133 8.07 6.27 21.98
N ARG A 134 8.98 6.07 21.02
CA ARG A 134 9.61 4.75 20.78
C ARG A 134 10.33 4.23 22.01
N TYR A 135 11.15 5.07 22.63
CA TYR A 135 11.89 4.67 23.82
C TYR A 135 10.97 4.18 24.94
N LEU A 136 9.89 4.91 25.22
CA LEU A 136 8.92 4.58 26.25
C LEU A 136 8.08 3.34 25.91
N LEU A 137 7.72 3.17 24.64
CA LEU A 137 6.84 2.08 24.20
C LEU A 137 7.56 0.78 23.86
N LYS A 138 8.89 0.82 23.71
CA LYS A 138 9.69 -0.35 23.30
C LYS A 138 9.38 -1.62 24.12
N PRO A 139 9.49 -1.65 25.46
CA PRO A 139 9.28 -2.86 26.25
C PRO A 139 7.83 -3.34 26.15
N PHE A 140 6.89 -2.40 26.07
CA PHE A 140 5.48 -2.70 25.98
C PHE A 140 5.10 -3.30 24.61
N ILE A 141 5.58 -2.73 23.52
CA ILE A 141 5.35 -3.26 22.17
C ILE A 141 5.98 -4.64 22.02
N SER A 142 7.23 -4.82 22.51
CA SER A 142 7.88 -6.13 22.51
C SER A 142 7.03 -7.20 23.21
N TYR A 143 6.55 -6.90 24.42
CA TYR A 143 5.71 -7.81 25.17
C TYR A 143 4.39 -8.13 24.43
N LEU A 144 3.69 -7.09 23.97
CA LEU A 144 2.39 -7.25 23.31
C LEU A 144 2.49 -8.11 22.05
N PHE A 145 3.48 -7.79 21.19
CA PHE A 145 3.59 -8.44 19.89
C PHE A 145 4.07 -9.89 20.02
N ASN A 146 5.05 -10.16 20.87
CA ASN A 146 5.51 -11.54 21.09
C ASN A 146 4.41 -12.46 21.68
N ASN A 147 3.41 -11.88 22.35
CA ASN A 147 2.32 -12.66 22.97
C ASN A 147 1.07 -12.82 22.07
N ALA A 148 0.86 -11.97 21.08
CA ALA A 148 -0.39 -11.95 20.30
C ALA A 148 -0.21 -12.04 18.79
N ILE A 149 1.00 -11.78 18.29
CA ILE A 149 1.30 -11.82 16.85
C ILE A 149 2.20 -13.03 16.56
N ASN A 150 1.77 -13.90 15.68
CA ASN A 150 2.54 -15.08 15.28
C ASN A 150 3.52 -14.75 14.14
N VAL A 151 3.05 -13.97 13.16
CA VAL A 151 3.82 -13.60 11.98
C VAL A 151 3.67 -12.12 11.72
N ILE A 152 4.80 -11.43 11.48
CA ILE A 152 4.77 -10.07 10.95
C ILE A 152 5.23 -10.10 9.49
N ILE A 153 4.43 -9.49 8.62
CA ILE A 153 4.73 -9.31 7.20
C ILE A 153 5.11 -7.85 6.96
N PHE A 154 6.28 -7.63 6.39
CA PHE A 154 6.77 -6.31 5.97
C PHE A 154 6.73 -6.18 4.45
N GLN A 155 6.69 -4.95 3.95
CA GLN A 155 6.74 -4.69 2.51
C GLN A 155 8.17 -4.52 1.97
N ASN A 156 9.14 -4.33 2.85
CA ASN A 156 10.56 -4.23 2.51
C ASN A 156 11.46 -4.66 3.66
N THR A 157 12.70 -4.99 3.34
CA THR A 157 13.69 -5.48 4.31
C THR A 157 14.13 -4.39 5.30
N SER A 158 14.21 -3.14 4.85
CA SER A 158 14.65 -2.03 5.71
C SER A 158 13.66 -1.75 6.84
N ASP A 159 12.33 -1.78 6.56
CA ASP A 159 11.32 -1.64 7.62
C ASP A 159 11.35 -2.80 8.59
N LYS A 160 11.57 -4.02 8.07
CA LYS A 160 11.77 -5.20 8.89
C LYS A 160 12.94 -4.98 9.85
N ASP A 161 14.09 -4.57 9.35
CA ASP A 161 15.30 -4.38 10.17
C ASP A 161 15.12 -3.27 11.21
N ILE A 162 14.55 -2.13 10.80
CA ILE A 162 14.24 -1.02 11.71
C ILE A 162 13.27 -1.48 12.82
N PHE A 163 12.24 -2.23 12.46
CA PHE A 163 11.25 -2.69 13.43
C PHE A 163 11.82 -3.75 14.37
N LEU A 164 12.58 -4.72 13.87
CA LEU A 164 13.18 -5.78 14.67
C LEU A 164 14.19 -5.22 15.68
N ASN A 165 15.04 -4.28 15.25
CA ASN A 165 15.98 -3.58 16.13
C ASN A 165 15.25 -2.78 17.24
N PHE A 166 14.05 -2.31 16.94
CA PHE A 166 13.22 -1.63 17.93
C PHE A 166 12.48 -2.60 18.85
N SER A 167 11.75 -3.59 18.30
CA SER A 167 10.71 -4.33 19.02
C SER A 167 11.22 -5.55 19.77
N ASN A 168 12.43 -6.05 19.48
CA ASN A 168 12.91 -7.35 19.97
C ASN A 168 11.86 -8.47 19.70
N PHE A 169 11.20 -8.43 18.53
CA PHE A 169 10.22 -9.43 18.14
C PHE A 169 10.93 -10.73 17.79
N THR A 170 10.46 -11.86 18.32
CA THR A 170 11.13 -13.16 18.23
C THR A 170 10.38 -14.20 17.40
N ASN A 171 9.08 -13.94 17.09
CA ASN A 171 8.31 -14.84 16.25
C ASN A 171 8.63 -14.63 14.76
N THR A 172 7.93 -15.34 13.89
CA THR A 172 8.21 -15.36 12.46
C THR A 172 8.03 -13.99 11.77
N THR A 173 8.92 -13.68 10.85
CA THR A 173 8.80 -12.47 10.01
C THR A 173 9.03 -12.80 8.55
N GLU A 174 8.17 -12.25 7.68
CA GLU A 174 8.22 -12.39 6.24
C GLU A 174 8.35 -11.04 5.55
N VAL A 175 8.85 -11.01 4.31
CA VAL A 175 8.84 -9.82 3.45
C VAL A 175 8.02 -10.13 2.21
N ILE A 176 6.88 -9.46 2.09
CA ILE A 176 6.00 -9.55 0.92
C ILE A 176 5.84 -8.11 0.39
N PRO A 177 6.54 -7.74 -0.69
CA PRO A 177 6.76 -6.35 -1.08
C PRO A 177 5.50 -5.59 -1.49
N SER A 178 4.44 -6.27 -1.90
CA SER A 178 3.27 -5.64 -2.50
C SER A 178 1.96 -6.15 -1.91
N SER A 179 0.89 -5.43 -2.21
CA SER A 179 -0.49 -5.96 -2.10
C SER A 179 -0.90 -6.76 -3.33
N GLY A 180 -0.02 -6.84 -4.32
CA GLY A 180 -0.31 -7.36 -5.64
C GLY A 180 -1.05 -6.36 -6.54
N ILE A 181 -0.93 -6.57 -7.84
CA ILE A 181 -1.77 -5.93 -8.85
C ILE A 181 -2.56 -7.00 -9.60
N GLU A 182 -3.74 -6.63 -10.10
CA GLU A 182 -4.54 -7.50 -10.97
C GLU A 182 -4.11 -7.24 -12.41
N SER A 183 -3.02 -7.90 -12.82
CA SER A 183 -2.34 -7.63 -14.08
C SER A 183 -3.25 -7.76 -15.31
N ALA A 184 -4.23 -8.68 -15.27
CA ALA A 184 -5.19 -8.89 -16.34
C ALA A 184 -6.12 -7.70 -16.63
N ASN A 185 -6.28 -6.77 -15.67
CA ASN A 185 -7.14 -5.62 -15.83
C ASN A 185 -6.47 -4.46 -16.58
N PHE A 186 -5.14 -4.47 -16.65
CA PHE A 186 -4.42 -3.32 -17.21
C PHE A 186 -4.38 -3.36 -18.73
N LYS A 187 -4.77 -2.25 -19.34
CA LYS A 187 -4.52 -2.00 -20.74
C LYS A 187 -3.03 -1.69 -20.93
N ILE A 188 -2.36 -2.54 -21.69
CA ILE A 188 -0.93 -2.37 -21.99
C ILE A 188 -0.77 -1.26 -23.04
N LYS A 189 0.26 -0.45 -22.88
CA LYS A 189 0.64 0.56 -23.87
C LYS A 189 1.16 -0.13 -25.14
N ASP A 190 0.55 0.21 -26.25
CA ASP A 190 1.05 -0.20 -27.55
C ASP A 190 2.39 0.49 -27.85
N LEU A 191 3.36 -0.26 -28.37
CA LEU A 191 4.60 0.33 -28.85
C LEU A 191 4.26 1.23 -30.03
N PRO A 192 4.59 2.53 -29.98
CA PRO A 192 4.29 3.41 -31.08
C PRO A 192 5.09 3.01 -32.32
N SER A 193 4.46 3.03 -33.48
CA SER A 193 5.11 2.77 -34.78
C SER A 193 6.07 3.89 -35.19
N SER A 194 6.00 5.04 -34.53
CA SER A 194 6.86 6.23 -34.73
C SER A 194 6.88 7.04 -33.43
N ASN A 195 7.92 7.88 -33.25
CA ASN A 195 8.04 8.80 -32.14
C ASN A 195 6.80 9.71 -32.08
N PRO A 196 6.03 9.75 -30.99
CA PRO A 196 4.81 10.55 -30.93
C PRO A 196 5.13 12.04 -31.07
N ALA A 197 4.28 12.76 -31.77
CA ALA A 197 4.43 14.21 -31.99
C ALA A 197 4.47 14.98 -30.66
N LYS A 198 3.79 14.46 -29.65
CA LYS A 198 3.76 15.00 -28.27
C LYS A 198 3.94 13.88 -27.26
N LYS A 199 4.73 14.13 -26.23
CA LYS A 199 4.94 13.23 -25.09
C LYS A 199 4.03 13.63 -23.95
N LYS A 200 3.37 12.66 -23.33
CA LYS A 200 2.47 12.87 -22.20
C LYS A 200 3.12 12.40 -20.90
N VAL A 201 3.35 13.34 -19.99
CA VAL A 201 3.94 13.10 -18.67
C VAL A 201 2.84 13.14 -17.62
N ILE A 202 2.72 12.11 -16.80
CA ILE A 202 1.71 12.05 -15.75
C ILE A 202 2.31 11.86 -14.37
N LEU A 203 1.73 12.54 -13.37
CA LEU A 203 1.85 12.22 -11.96
C LEU A 203 0.50 11.78 -11.44
N VAL A 204 0.43 10.55 -10.88
CA VAL A 204 -0.79 9.99 -10.29
C VAL A 204 -0.59 9.79 -8.80
N SER A 205 -1.29 10.57 -7.97
CA SER A 205 -1.22 10.43 -6.52
C SER A 205 -2.38 11.13 -5.82
N ARG A 206 -2.59 10.86 -4.53
CA ARG A 206 -3.38 11.77 -3.71
C ARG A 206 -2.69 13.14 -3.68
N LEU A 207 -3.48 14.22 -3.65
CA LEU A 207 -2.95 15.60 -3.65
C LEU A 207 -2.42 15.97 -2.25
N LEU A 208 -1.27 15.41 -1.89
CA LEU A 208 -0.60 15.61 -0.61
C LEU A 208 0.80 16.19 -0.84
N TYR A 209 1.29 17.00 0.10
CA TYR A 209 2.64 17.58 0.01
C TYR A 209 3.74 16.52 -0.06
N ASP A 210 3.63 15.43 0.71
CA ASP A 210 4.58 14.33 0.71
C ASP A 210 4.58 13.49 -0.58
N LYS A 211 3.61 13.72 -1.47
CA LYS A 211 3.54 13.13 -2.82
C LYS A 211 4.27 13.96 -3.89
N GLY A 212 4.84 15.09 -3.51
CA GLY A 212 5.66 15.90 -4.39
C GLY A 212 4.90 16.74 -5.41
N ILE A 213 3.63 17.14 -5.09
CA ILE A 213 2.81 17.97 -5.99
C ILE A 213 3.51 19.29 -6.32
N MET A 214 4.13 19.93 -5.31
CA MET A 214 4.82 21.22 -5.51
C MET A 214 6.13 21.05 -6.32
N ASP A 215 6.83 19.94 -6.13
CA ASP A 215 8.00 19.60 -6.94
C ASP A 215 7.60 19.36 -8.40
N TYR A 216 6.46 18.68 -8.61
CA TYR A 216 5.92 18.46 -9.96
C TYR A 216 5.56 19.78 -10.66
N LEU A 217 4.90 20.71 -9.97
CA LEU A 217 4.65 22.06 -10.50
C LEU A 217 5.94 22.77 -10.88
N SER A 218 7.00 22.60 -10.10
CA SER A 218 8.31 23.16 -10.40
C SER A 218 8.90 22.59 -11.70
N ILE A 219 8.71 21.29 -11.97
CA ILE A 219 9.12 20.65 -13.23
C ILE A 219 8.30 21.19 -14.39
N VAL A 220 6.96 21.25 -14.25
CA VAL A 220 6.05 21.77 -15.28
C VAL A 220 6.49 23.16 -15.75
N ASN A 221 6.89 24.01 -14.80
CA ASN A 221 7.33 25.38 -15.10
C ASN A 221 8.74 25.46 -15.71
N LYS A 222 9.62 24.51 -15.39
CA LYS A 222 11.01 24.49 -15.88
C LYS A 222 11.17 23.89 -17.27
N VAL A 223 10.33 22.90 -17.62
CA VAL A 223 10.40 22.27 -18.95
C VAL A 223 9.90 23.24 -20.02
N ASN A 224 10.75 23.49 -21.02
CA ASN A 224 10.48 24.47 -22.10
C ASN A 224 10.19 23.82 -23.47
N MET A 225 10.00 22.52 -23.53
CA MET A 225 9.73 21.81 -24.79
C MET A 225 8.24 21.86 -25.15
N VAL A 226 7.95 22.36 -26.37
CA VAL A 226 6.58 22.52 -26.90
C VAL A 226 5.87 21.17 -27.13
N ASN A 227 6.63 20.10 -27.28
CA ASN A 227 6.10 18.76 -27.54
C ASN A 227 5.88 17.91 -26.28
N ILE A 228 5.83 18.51 -25.08
CA ILE A 228 5.55 17.83 -23.82
C ILE A 228 4.25 18.37 -23.24
N GLU A 229 3.35 17.47 -22.86
CA GLU A 229 2.10 17.77 -22.16
C GLU A 229 2.14 17.16 -20.76
N PHE A 230 1.78 17.95 -19.76
CA PHE A 230 1.77 17.53 -18.36
C PHE A 230 0.36 17.25 -17.86
N TYR A 231 0.24 16.18 -17.07
CA TYR A 231 -1.01 15.72 -16.51
C TYR A 231 -0.86 15.39 -15.02
N LEU A 232 -1.82 15.79 -14.22
CA LEU A 232 -1.92 15.46 -12.80
C LEU A 232 -3.23 14.73 -12.56
N ALA A 233 -3.16 13.55 -11.95
CA ALA A 233 -4.35 12.78 -11.59
C ALA A 233 -4.36 12.44 -10.10
N GLY A 234 -5.53 12.55 -9.48
CA GLY A 234 -5.77 12.24 -8.09
C GLY A 234 -6.70 13.23 -7.41
N GLU A 235 -7.04 12.95 -6.16
CA GLU A 235 -7.96 13.75 -5.36
C GLU A 235 -7.31 14.14 -4.03
N ARG A 236 -7.85 15.16 -3.39
CA ARG A 236 -7.49 15.53 -2.02
C ARG A 236 -7.95 14.43 -1.06
N ASP A 237 -7.22 14.26 0.03
CA ASP A 237 -7.55 13.31 1.10
C ASP A 237 -8.05 14.09 2.32
N GLU A 238 -9.35 14.33 2.38
CA GLU A 238 -9.98 15.13 3.42
C GLU A 238 -9.60 14.64 4.83
N GLY A 239 -9.16 15.59 5.67
CA GLY A 239 -8.69 15.30 7.03
C GLY A 239 -7.25 14.80 7.13
N ASN A 240 -6.52 14.63 6.02
CA ASN A 240 -5.10 14.32 6.06
C ASN A 240 -4.27 15.60 6.33
N PRO A 241 -3.38 15.60 7.34
CA PRO A 241 -2.54 16.77 7.65
C PRO A 241 -1.59 17.21 6.52
N GLN A 242 -1.29 16.31 5.58
CA GLN A 242 -0.44 16.57 4.42
C GLN A 242 -1.22 17.02 3.18
N ASN A 243 -2.55 17.20 3.30
CA ASN A 243 -3.36 17.65 2.18
C ASN A 243 -2.90 19.03 1.69
N ILE A 244 -2.82 19.22 0.37
CA ILE A 244 -2.46 20.52 -0.18
C ILE A 244 -3.51 21.57 0.23
N SER A 245 -3.06 22.80 0.45
CA SER A 245 -3.93 23.92 0.82
C SER A 245 -4.87 24.32 -0.32
N ASP A 246 -5.95 25.02 0.00
CA ASP A 246 -6.84 25.57 -1.04
C ASP A 246 -6.08 26.50 -1.98
N LYS A 247 -5.17 27.31 -1.44
CA LYS A 247 -4.30 28.19 -2.23
C LYS A 247 -3.42 27.41 -3.22
N ASP A 248 -2.82 26.30 -2.78
CA ASP A 248 -1.98 25.50 -3.66
C ASP A 248 -2.82 24.72 -4.68
N MET A 249 -4.06 24.35 -4.33
CA MET A 249 -5.00 23.78 -5.29
C MET A 249 -5.41 24.79 -6.37
N GLU A 250 -5.59 26.08 -6.02
CA GLU A 250 -5.81 27.13 -7.02
C GLU A 250 -4.63 27.28 -7.97
N ILE A 251 -3.39 27.15 -7.49
CA ILE A 251 -2.19 27.16 -8.36
C ILE A 251 -2.25 25.98 -9.32
N VAL A 252 -2.57 24.78 -8.85
CA VAL A 252 -2.71 23.58 -9.71
C VAL A 252 -3.76 23.79 -10.80
N LEU A 253 -4.92 24.36 -10.43
CA LEU A 253 -6.05 24.55 -11.37
C LEU A 253 -5.80 25.65 -12.39
N ASN A 254 -4.98 26.64 -12.05
CA ASN A 254 -4.69 27.79 -12.92
C ASN A 254 -3.37 27.65 -13.70
N GLU A 255 -2.64 26.54 -13.53
CA GLU A 255 -1.39 26.31 -14.30
C GLU A 255 -1.71 25.92 -15.74
N GLU A 256 -1.44 26.81 -16.67
CA GLU A 256 -1.77 26.65 -18.11
C GLU A 256 -1.08 25.46 -18.78
N LYS A 257 0.10 25.07 -18.28
CA LYS A 257 0.88 23.94 -18.81
C LYS A 257 0.46 22.58 -18.21
N LEU A 258 -0.46 22.57 -17.24
CA LEU A 258 -0.85 21.37 -16.48
C LEU A 258 -2.31 21.00 -16.70
N ASN A 259 -2.56 19.80 -17.16
CA ASN A 259 -3.91 19.26 -17.27
C ASN A 259 -4.26 18.48 -15.99
N TYR A 260 -5.10 19.04 -15.13
CA TYR A 260 -5.62 18.34 -13.95
C TYR A 260 -6.82 17.47 -14.34
N LEU A 261 -6.73 16.15 -14.09
CA LEU A 261 -7.73 15.17 -14.52
C LEU A 261 -8.68 14.74 -13.40
N GLY A 262 -8.41 15.14 -12.14
CA GLY A 262 -9.13 14.55 -11.02
C GLY A 262 -8.81 13.05 -10.89
N LYS A 263 -9.81 12.25 -10.50
CA LYS A 263 -9.66 10.79 -10.40
C LYS A 263 -9.73 10.14 -11.78
N ILE A 264 -8.78 9.26 -12.06
CA ILE A 264 -8.74 8.46 -13.29
C ILE A 264 -8.91 6.97 -12.99
N ASP A 265 -9.30 6.21 -13.99
CA ASP A 265 -9.21 4.76 -13.97
C ASP A 265 -7.80 4.32 -14.41
N ILE A 266 -6.97 3.96 -13.45
CA ILE A 266 -5.57 3.60 -13.67
C ILE A 266 -5.46 2.38 -14.60
N GLU A 267 -6.36 1.40 -14.47
CA GLU A 267 -6.30 0.13 -15.21
C GLU A 267 -6.46 0.35 -16.72
N THR A 268 -7.27 1.33 -17.13
CA THR A 268 -7.58 1.59 -18.54
C THR A 268 -6.88 2.81 -19.12
N GLN A 269 -6.70 3.88 -18.33
CA GLN A 269 -6.23 5.17 -18.84
C GLN A 269 -4.71 5.38 -18.73
N LEU A 270 -4.02 4.63 -17.87
CA LEU A 270 -2.57 4.83 -17.66
C LEU A 270 -1.77 4.58 -18.95
N SER A 271 -2.24 3.69 -19.83
CA SER A 271 -1.62 3.39 -21.13
C SER A 271 -1.62 4.56 -22.13
N GLU A 272 -2.34 5.65 -21.86
CA GLU A 272 -2.40 6.83 -22.71
C GLU A 272 -1.20 7.78 -22.54
N PHE A 273 -0.38 7.53 -21.50
CA PHE A 273 0.78 8.36 -21.16
C PHE A 273 2.10 7.69 -21.56
N ASP A 274 3.17 8.48 -21.61
CA ASP A 274 4.51 8.03 -22.01
C ASP A 274 5.44 7.93 -20.80
N ILE A 275 5.38 8.92 -19.91
CA ILE A 275 6.25 9.05 -18.75
C ILE A 275 5.38 9.14 -17.50
N SER A 276 5.70 8.32 -16.51
CA SER A 276 5.11 8.37 -15.16
C SER A 276 6.11 8.91 -14.16
N LEU A 277 5.74 9.98 -13.45
CA LEU A 277 6.56 10.52 -12.37
C LEU A 277 6.06 10.02 -11.00
N VAL A 278 6.98 9.60 -10.15
CA VAL A 278 6.70 9.23 -8.76
C VAL A 278 7.59 10.08 -7.85
N MET A 279 7.03 11.17 -7.35
CA MET A 279 7.75 12.21 -6.63
C MET A 279 7.49 12.20 -5.13
N SER A 280 7.03 11.08 -4.60
CA SER A 280 6.79 10.94 -3.17
C SER A 280 8.10 11.02 -2.39
N SER A 281 8.14 11.85 -1.36
CA SER A 281 9.27 11.92 -0.42
C SER A 281 9.30 10.73 0.53
N HIS A 282 8.20 9.97 0.59
CA HIS A 282 8.03 8.83 1.49
C HIS A 282 7.05 7.80 0.91
N GLU A 283 7.54 6.61 0.63
CA GLU A 283 6.77 5.44 0.21
C GLU A 283 7.37 4.18 0.83
N TRP A 284 6.51 3.25 1.19
CA TRP A 284 6.90 1.93 1.66
C TRP A 284 7.03 0.94 0.53
N PHE A 285 6.11 1.04 -0.42
CA PHE A 285 6.09 0.37 -1.71
C PHE A 285 5.22 1.20 -2.65
N SER A 286 5.76 1.63 -3.76
CA SER A 286 5.03 2.45 -4.71
C SER A 286 4.21 1.60 -5.67
N ARG A 287 2.91 1.47 -5.38
CA ARG A 287 2.00 0.69 -6.22
C ARG A 287 1.86 1.33 -7.61
N ILE A 288 1.72 2.64 -7.69
CA ILE A 288 1.61 3.35 -9.00
C ILE A 288 2.87 3.18 -9.85
N LEU A 289 4.06 3.11 -9.24
CA LEU A 289 5.29 2.82 -9.97
C LEU A 289 5.24 1.41 -10.59
N LEU A 290 4.81 0.41 -9.82
CA LEU A 290 4.66 -0.96 -10.30
C LEU A 290 3.64 -1.05 -11.45
N GLU A 291 2.50 -0.38 -11.30
CA GLU A 291 1.43 -0.31 -12.30
C GLU A 291 1.92 0.38 -13.59
N SER A 292 2.65 1.49 -13.46
CA SER A 292 3.23 2.21 -14.60
C SER A 292 4.27 1.38 -15.36
N LEU A 293 5.14 0.67 -14.63
CA LEU A 293 6.12 -0.25 -15.22
C LEU A 293 5.46 -1.44 -15.91
N TYR A 294 4.36 -1.95 -15.35
CA TYR A 294 3.59 -3.04 -15.98
C TYR A 294 2.94 -2.59 -17.28
N VAL A 295 2.29 -1.44 -17.28
CA VAL A 295 1.63 -0.86 -18.46
C VAL A 295 2.62 -0.57 -19.57
N GLY A 296 3.84 -0.17 -19.24
CA GLY A 296 4.89 0.08 -20.22
C GLY A 296 5.32 1.54 -20.32
N LEU A 297 5.13 2.34 -19.29
CA LEU A 297 5.61 3.71 -19.24
C LEU A 297 7.10 3.77 -18.88
N TYR A 298 7.75 4.84 -19.31
CA TYR A 298 9.02 5.23 -18.72
C TYR A 298 8.76 5.89 -17.37
N CYS A 299 9.44 5.42 -16.34
CA CYS A 299 9.20 5.84 -14.97
C CYS A 299 10.39 6.60 -14.43
N ILE A 300 10.16 7.79 -13.89
CA ILE A 300 11.17 8.59 -13.19
C ILE A 300 10.66 8.79 -11.76
N ALA A 301 11.44 8.35 -10.78
CA ALA A 301 11.01 8.36 -9.40
C ALA A 301 12.07 8.91 -8.46
N TYR A 302 11.65 9.54 -7.36
CA TYR A 302 12.57 9.78 -6.27
C TYR A 302 13.10 8.45 -5.72
N LYS A 303 14.42 8.41 -5.50
CA LYS A 303 15.12 7.30 -4.89
C LYS A 303 14.83 7.28 -3.39
N ILE A 304 13.85 6.52 -3.03
CA ILE A 304 13.42 6.28 -1.65
C ILE A 304 13.21 4.78 -1.44
N GLN A 305 13.08 4.37 -0.20
CA GLN A 305 12.96 2.97 0.17
C GLN A 305 11.88 2.20 -0.63
N GLY A 306 10.70 2.80 -0.83
CA GLY A 306 9.58 2.16 -1.53
C GLY A 306 9.70 2.12 -3.05
N THR A 307 10.64 2.84 -3.66
CA THR A 307 10.96 2.81 -5.09
C THR A 307 12.22 2.00 -5.38
N GLU A 308 13.19 1.99 -4.44
CA GLU A 308 14.43 1.22 -4.59
C GLU A 308 14.21 -0.30 -4.67
N VAL A 309 13.12 -0.82 -4.14
CA VAL A 309 12.76 -2.25 -4.28
C VAL A 309 12.53 -2.65 -5.74
N MET A 310 12.32 -1.67 -6.63
CA MET A 310 12.09 -1.87 -8.07
C MET A 310 13.30 -1.46 -8.94
N ARG A 311 14.46 -1.20 -8.35
CA ARG A 311 15.64 -0.70 -9.09
C ARG A 311 16.13 -1.60 -10.23
N GLU A 312 15.80 -2.89 -10.19
CA GLU A 312 16.19 -3.87 -11.22
C GLU A 312 15.23 -3.88 -12.42
N PHE A 313 14.14 -3.11 -12.37
CA PHE A 313 13.23 -3.00 -13.51
C PHE A 313 13.83 -2.12 -14.60
N ASN A 314 13.62 -2.50 -15.84
CA ASN A 314 13.93 -1.66 -16.99
C ASN A 314 12.99 -0.44 -16.99
N ASN A 315 13.38 0.63 -17.68
CA ASN A 315 12.58 1.85 -17.85
C ASN A 315 12.27 2.59 -16.53
N LEU A 316 13.11 2.40 -15.54
CA LEU A 316 13.04 3.11 -14.27
C LEU A 316 14.32 3.90 -14.04
N GLU A 317 14.17 5.20 -13.89
CA GLU A 317 15.25 6.08 -13.42
C GLU A 317 14.95 6.53 -11.98
N LEU A 318 15.92 6.32 -11.09
CA LEU A 318 15.84 6.72 -9.69
C LEU A 318 16.72 7.95 -9.44
N ILE A 319 16.09 9.03 -8.98
CA ILE A 319 16.71 10.33 -8.75
C ILE A 319 16.70 10.66 -7.26
N GLU A 320 17.81 11.14 -6.72
CA GLU A 320 17.89 11.54 -5.30
C GLU A 320 16.90 12.68 -4.99
N LEU A 321 16.43 12.73 -3.75
CA LEU A 321 15.47 13.74 -3.29
C LEU A 321 15.97 15.17 -3.59
N ASN A 322 15.05 16.06 -3.95
CA ASN A 322 15.27 17.48 -4.24
C ASN A 322 16.11 17.77 -5.50
N GLN A 323 16.40 16.79 -6.33
CA GLN A 323 17.13 16.99 -7.58
C GLN A 323 16.16 17.23 -8.77
N ILE A 324 15.36 18.30 -8.69
CA ILE A 324 14.32 18.63 -9.68
C ILE A 324 14.89 18.76 -11.09
N ASP A 325 16.07 19.38 -11.24
CA ASP A 325 16.69 19.60 -12.56
C ASP A 325 17.02 18.29 -13.28
N LYS A 326 17.32 17.22 -12.54
CA LYS A 326 17.51 15.90 -13.16
C LYS A 326 16.22 15.31 -13.71
N PHE A 327 15.07 15.56 -13.07
CA PHE A 327 13.78 15.16 -13.66
C PHE A 327 13.52 15.89 -14.96
N VAL A 328 13.80 17.20 -15.01
CA VAL A 328 13.68 18.00 -16.23
C VAL A 328 14.57 17.41 -17.33
N ASP A 329 15.86 17.18 -17.04
CA ASP A 329 16.82 16.58 -17.97
C ASP A 329 16.35 15.22 -18.50
N SER A 330 15.84 14.35 -17.63
CA SER A 330 15.38 13.00 -18.00
C SER A 330 14.13 13.04 -18.86
N ILE A 331 13.19 13.93 -18.58
CA ILE A 331 11.97 14.13 -19.38
C ILE A 331 12.34 14.65 -20.79
N GLU A 332 13.23 15.64 -20.87
CA GLU A 332 13.64 16.25 -22.14
C GLU A 332 14.45 15.29 -23.02
N LYS A 333 15.31 14.48 -22.41
CA LYS A 333 16.15 13.48 -23.10
C LYS A 333 15.39 12.21 -23.51
N TYR A 334 14.23 11.94 -22.89
CA TYR A 334 13.48 10.72 -23.20
C TYR A 334 13.05 10.69 -24.66
N ASN A 335 13.51 9.69 -25.39
CA ASN A 335 13.25 9.53 -26.84
C ASN A 335 13.06 8.07 -27.26
N GLU A 336 12.97 7.13 -26.28
CA GLU A 336 13.07 5.72 -26.60
C GLU A 336 11.70 5.03 -26.61
N ILE A 337 11.55 4.13 -27.58
CA ILE A 337 10.50 3.09 -27.56
C ILE A 337 11.09 1.92 -26.78
N ILE A 338 10.49 1.59 -25.64
CA ILE A 338 11.07 0.65 -24.72
C ILE A 338 10.23 -0.63 -24.65
N ASP A 339 10.88 -1.78 -24.83
CA ASP A 339 10.27 -3.08 -24.61
C ASP A 339 10.15 -3.37 -23.10
N ASN A 340 8.92 -3.47 -22.63
CA ASN A 340 8.58 -3.77 -21.24
C ASN A 340 8.27 -5.25 -20.98
N SER A 341 8.54 -6.14 -21.93
CA SER A 341 8.22 -7.57 -21.78
C SER A 341 8.88 -8.18 -20.56
N LYS A 342 10.14 -7.82 -20.27
CA LYS A 342 10.87 -8.28 -19.09
C LYS A 342 10.24 -7.78 -17.79
N ASN A 343 9.81 -6.51 -17.74
CA ASN A 343 9.14 -5.95 -16.56
C ASN A 343 7.82 -6.67 -16.30
N ARG A 344 7.01 -6.90 -17.34
CA ARG A 344 5.75 -7.64 -17.20
C ARG A 344 6.00 -9.07 -16.68
N GLN A 345 6.97 -9.77 -17.24
CA GLN A 345 7.32 -11.12 -16.77
C GLN A 345 7.69 -11.13 -15.28
N LEU A 346 8.55 -10.21 -14.83
CA LEU A 346 8.92 -10.10 -13.41
C LEU A 346 7.73 -9.75 -12.52
N ILE A 347 6.84 -8.86 -13.00
CA ILE A 347 5.66 -8.47 -12.23
C ILE A 347 4.66 -9.63 -12.14
N ASP A 348 4.44 -10.36 -13.22
CA ASP A 348 3.55 -11.52 -13.24
C ASP A 348 4.08 -12.66 -12.36
N GLU A 349 5.40 -12.82 -12.27
CA GLU A 349 6.05 -13.84 -11.45
C GLU A 349 6.03 -13.51 -9.94
N PHE A 350 6.17 -12.21 -9.56
CA PHE A 350 6.42 -11.86 -8.15
C PHE A 350 5.41 -10.90 -7.53
N PHE A 351 4.65 -10.14 -8.31
CA PHE A 351 3.89 -9.00 -7.80
C PHE A 351 2.40 -8.99 -8.15
N THR A 352 1.85 -10.09 -8.69
CA THR A 352 0.41 -10.17 -8.92
C THR A 352 -0.35 -10.49 -7.64
N SER A 353 -1.63 -10.11 -7.58
CA SER A 353 -2.52 -10.44 -6.47
C SER A 353 -2.60 -11.94 -6.22
N LYS A 354 -2.53 -12.76 -7.28
CA LYS A 354 -2.49 -14.23 -7.19
C LYS A 354 -1.24 -14.73 -6.48
N VAL A 355 -0.07 -14.19 -6.79
CA VAL A 355 1.20 -14.59 -6.16
C VAL A 355 1.21 -14.17 -4.69
N VAL A 356 0.83 -12.94 -4.38
CA VAL A 356 0.74 -12.46 -3.00
C VAL A 356 -0.26 -13.27 -2.18
N ALA A 357 -1.42 -13.60 -2.75
CA ALA A 357 -2.41 -14.45 -2.09
C ALA A 357 -1.87 -15.84 -1.77
N SER A 358 -1.10 -16.44 -2.68
CA SER A 358 -0.48 -17.75 -2.44
C SER A 358 0.55 -17.72 -1.29
N GLN A 359 1.30 -16.61 -1.15
CA GLN A 359 2.21 -16.41 -0.03
C GLN A 359 1.44 -16.25 1.29
N PHE A 360 0.31 -15.54 1.30
CA PHE A 360 -0.56 -15.44 2.47
C PHE A 360 -1.17 -16.79 2.84
N GLU A 361 -1.65 -17.57 1.88
CA GLU A 361 -2.17 -18.92 2.14
C GLU A 361 -1.13 -19.85 2.79
N LYS A 362 0.13 -19.75 2.37
CA LYS A 362 1.23 -20.48 3.00
C LYS A 362 1.37 -20.13 4.48
N ILE A 363 1.39 -18.82 4.79
CA ILE A 363 1.47 -18.32 6.16
C ILE A 363 0.26 -18.80 6.99
N TYR A 364 -0.95 -18.75 6.43
CA TYR A 364 -2.16 -19.19 7.16
C TYR A 364 -2.15 -20.69 7.47
N LYS A 365 -1.65 -21.52 6.56
CA LYS A 365 -1.49 -22.96 6.80
C LYS A 365 -0.46 -23.27 7.89
N GLU A 366 0.64 -22.51 7.94
CA GLU A 366 1.66 -22.67 8.97
C GLU A 366 1.14 -22.31 10.38
N LEU A 367 0.19 -21.37 10.49
CA LEU A 367 -0.48 -21.05 11.74
C LEU A 367 -1.31 -22.22 12.29
N ASP A 368 -1.79 -23.14 11.45
CA ASP A 368 -2.56 -24.32 11.87
C ASP A 368 -1.69 -25.41 12.47
N VAL A 369 -0.46 -25.54 12.01
CA VAL A 369 0.49 -26.55 12.46
C VAL A 369 1.11 -26.20 13.82
N SER A 370 1.07 -24.92 14.19
CA SER A 370 1.68 -24.38 15.41
C SER A 370 0.73 -24.39 16.63
N ASN A 371 -0.44 -24.98 16.49
CA ASN A 371 -1.43 -25.25 17.56
C ASN A 371 -1.41 -26.74 17.86
#